data_54290c96fc23195fc89b8856eb41dbec
#
_entry.id   54290c96fc23195fc89b8856eb41dbec
#
_cell.length_a   1.000
_cell.length_b   1.000
_cell.length_c   1.000
_cell.angle_alpha   90.00
_cell.angle_beta   90.00
_cell.angle_gamma   90.00
#
_symmetry.space_group_name_H-M   'P 1'
#
loop_
_entity.id
_entity.type
_entity.pdbx_description
1 polymer ?
#
loop_
_entity_poly.entity_id
_entity_poly.type
_entity_poly.pdbx_seq_one_letter_code
_entity_poly.pdbx_strand_id
1 'polypeptide(L)'
;MKSEIKYNASREIKQLIAQWQSWLLNERRYSPHTLDAYSRDLSGFFDFAAEHLGKVPETADLAKLEVHDFRAYLSQRAARHIDKSSLARELSTLKNFFKWLARYDILRNPALSVIRTP
;
A
#
# COMPACT_ATOMS: atom_id res chain seq x y z
N MET A 1 -20.22 -6.56 -13.30
CA MET A 1 -19.95 -5.21 -12.81
C MET A 1 -18.80 -5.24 -11.81
N LYS A 2 -17.77 -4.46 -12.04
CA LYS A 2 -16.65 -4.41 -11.11
C LYS A 2 -17.05 -3.65 -9.87
N SER A 3 -16.80 -4.23 -8.69
CA SER A 3 -16.96 -3.48 -7.47
C SER A 3 -15.83 -2.47 -7.37
N GLU A 4 -16.18 -1.25 -7.06
CA GLU A 4 -15.22 -0.16 -6.95
C GLU A 4 -14.44 -0.30 -5.64
N ILE A 5 -13.12 -0.28 -5.74
CA ILE A 5 -12.25 -0.33 -4.57
C ILE A 5 -12.14 1.08 -4.00
N LYS A 6 -12.44 1.23 -2.73
CA LYS A 6 -12.37 2.52 -2.05
C LYS A 6 -11.09 2.63 -1.24
N TYR A 7 -10.53 3.84 -1.18
CA TYR A 7 -9.32 4.11 -0.41
C TYR A 7 -9.60 5.17 0.64
N ASN A 8 -9.29 4.82 1.88
CA ASN A 8 -9.40 5.74 3.01
C ASN A 8 -8.15 6.62 3.05
N ALA A 9 -8.12 7.60 2.17
CA ALA A 9 -6.95 8.44 1.94
C ALA A 9 -7.38 9.79 1.36
N SER A 10 -6.48 10.76 1.43
CA SER A 10 -6.72 12.09 0.89
C SER A 10 -6.94 12.02 -0.63
N ARG A 11 -7.53 13.08 -1.17
CA ARG A 11 -7.76 13.19 -2.61
C ARG A 11 -6.45 13.07 -3.39
N GLU A 12 -5.38 13.69 -2.89
CA GLU A 12 -4.06 13.62 -3.52
C GLU A 12 -3.55 12.20 -3.58
N ILE A 13 -3.65 11.45 -2.48
CA ILE A 13 -3.22 10.05 -2.46
C ILE A 13 -4.06 9.21 -3.43
N LYS A 14 -5.37 9.44 -3.49
CA LYS A 14 -6.23 8.71 -4.43
C LYS A 14 -5.81 8.92 -5.87
N GLN A 15 -5.40 10.14 -6.22
CA GLN A 15 -4.88 10.44 -7.55
C GLN A 15 -3.57 9.70 -7.82
N LEU A 16 -2.68 9.66 -6.83
CA LEU A 16 -1.41 8.93 -6.91
C LEU A 16 -1.65 7.44 -7.09
N ILE A 17 -2.63 6.88 -6.37
CA ILE A 17 -2.98 5.46 -6.53
C ILE A 17 -3.43 5.18 -7.95
N ALA A 18 -4.26 6.04 -8.52
CA ALA A 18 -4.73 5.87 -9.90
C ALA A 18 -3.56 5.90 -10.89
N GLN A 19 -2.60 6.80 -10.68
CA GLN A 19 -1.40 6.87 -11.52
C GLN A 19 -0.53 5.63 -11.37
N TRP A 20 -0.36 5.12 -10.16
CA TRP A 20 0.39 3.90 -9.91
C TRP A 20 -0.27 2.69 -10.57
N GLN A 21 -1.60 2.58 -10.48
CA GLN A 21 -2.35 1.50 -11.14
C GLN A 21 -2.16 1.54 -12.65
N SER A 22 -2.22 2.73 -13.24
CA SER A 22 -1.99 2.92 -14.67
C SER A 22 -0.57 2.50 -15.07
N TRP A 23 0.41 2.85 -14.26
CA TRP A 23 1.81 2.48 -14.47
C TRP A 23 1.99 0.95 -14.39
N LEU A 24 1.39 0.30 -13.41
CA LEU A 24 1.45 -1.17 -13.29
C LEU A 24 0.85 -1.86 -14.51
N LEU A 25 -0.28 -1.37 -14.98
CA LEU A 25 -0.97 -1.97 -16.12
C LEU A 25 -0.23 -1.73 -17.43
N ASN A 26 0.19 -0.50 -17.68
CA ASN A 26 0.72 -0.08 -19.00
C ASN A 26 2.23 -0.23 -19.12
N GLU A 27 2.98 0.11 -18.08
CA GLU A 27 4.45 0.02 -18.14
C GLU A 27 4.96 -1.33 -17.65
N ARG A 28 4.40 -1.85 -16.56
CA ARG A 28 4.84 -3.12 -15.99
C ARG A 28 4.05 -4.31 -16.54
N ARG A 29 3.00 -4.04 -17.27
CA ARG A 29 2.14 -5.05 -17.91
C ARG A 29 1.61 -6.11 -16.95
N TYR A 30 1.25 -5.68 -15.76
CA TYR A 30 0.61 -6.57 -14.81
C TYR A 30 -0.74 -7.03 -15.35
N SER A 31 -1.08 -8.30 -15.10
CA SER A 31 -2.41 -8.79 -15.47
C SER A 31 -3.49 -8.06 -14.69
N PRO A 32 -4.71 -7.94 -15.24
CA PRO A 32 -5.82 -7.34 -14.50
C PRO A 32 -6.08 -8.02 -13.16
N HIS A 33 -5.87 -9.33 -13.09
CA HIS A 33 -6.04 -10.08 -11.84
C HIS A 33 -5.02 -9.67 -10.77
N THR A 34 -3.75 -9.56 -11.16
CA THR A 34 -2.68 -9.12 -10.24
C THR A 34 -2.91 -7.68 -9.82
N LEU A 35 -3.30 -6.82 -10.76
CA LEU A 35 -3.58 -5.42 -10.46
C LEU A 35 -4.73 -5.30 -9.44
N ASP A 36 -5.78 -6.11 -9.60
CA ASP A 36 -6.90 -6.12 -8.66
C ASP A 36 -6.43 -6.53 -7.26
N ALA A 37 -5.62 -7.59 -7.16
CA ALA A 37 -5.09 -8.05 -5.88
C ALA A 37 -4.24 -6.97 -5.20
N TYR A 38 -3.34 -6.33 -5.94
CA TYR A 38 -2.50 -5.25 -5.43
C TYR A 38 -3.35 -4.05 -4.99
N SER A 39 -4.37 -3.72 -5.76
CA SER A 39 -5.27 -2.61 -5.45
C SER A 39 -6.03 -2.86 -4.14
N ARG A 40 -6.50 -4.09 -3.92
CA ARG A 40 -7.19 -4.46 -2.69
C ARG A 40 -6.25 -4.47 -1.49
N ASP A 41 -5.02 -4.96 -1.67
CA ASP A 41 -4.00 -4.93 -0.62
C ASP A 41 -3.76 -3.50 -0.15
N LEU A 42 -3.61 -2.58 -1.10
CA LEU A 42 -3.35 -1.18 -0.79
C LEU A 42 -4.55 -0.54 -0.08
N SER A 43 -5.77 -0.88 -0.49
CA SER A 43 -6.98 -0.40 0.19
C SER A 43 -6.99 -0.84 1.67
N GLY A 44 -6.64 -2.09 1.93
CA GLY A 44 -6.55 -2.61 3.29
C GLY A 44 -5.51 -1.88 4.13
N PHE A 45 -4.38 -1.55 3.52
CA PHE A 45 -3.34 -0.78 4.22
C PHE A 45 -3.86 0.62 4.60
N PHE A 46 -4.56 1.30 3.71
CA PHE A 46 -5.07 2.63 4.01
C PHE A 46 -6.18 2.60 5.07
N ASP A 47 -6.98 1.55 5.12
CA ASP A 47 -7.94 1.38 6.21
C ASP A 47 -7.20 1.28 7.56
N PHE A 48 -6.15 0.46 7.61
CA PHE A 48 -5.31 0.37 8.80
C PHE A 48 -4.69 1.73 9.14
N ALA A 49 -4.10 2.40 8.16
CA ALA A 49 -3.40 3.67 8.39
C ALA A 49 -4.32 4.75 8.93
N ALA A 50 -5.54 4.83 8.40
CA ALA A 50 -6.52 5.82 8.88
C ALA A 50 -6.87 5.57 10.35
N GLU A 51 -7.10 4.33 10.73
CA GLU A 51 -7.40 3.98 12.12
C GLU A 51 -6.19 4.21 13.03
N HIS A 52 -5.01 3.78 12.56
CA HIS A 52 -3.76 3.90 13.32
C HIS A 52 -3.37 5.37 13.57
N LEU A 53 -3.54 6.22 12.57
CA LEU A 53 -3.22 7.65 12.66
C LEU A 53 -4.36 8.48 13.29
N GLY A 54 -5.57 7.93 13.34
CA GLY A 54 -6.73 8.65 13.82
C GLY A 54 -7.20 9.75 12.89
N LYS A 55 -6.88 9.65 11.60
CA LYS A 55 -7.24 10.64 10.59
C LYS A 55 -7.12 10.03 9.20
N VAL A 56 -7.75 10.65 8.22
CA VAL A 56 -7.56 10.28 6.82
C VAL A 56 -6.11 10.59 6.42
N PRO A 57 -5.33 9.58 5.97
CA PRO A 57 -3.92 9.79 5.64
C PRO A 57 -3.72 10.77 4.48
N GLU A 58 -2.69 11.60 4.62
CA GLU A 58 -2.23 12.51 3.58
C GLU A 58 -0.79 12.15 3.19
N THR A 59 -0.30 12.71 2.10
CA THR A 59 1.06 12.39 1.62
C THR A 59 2.12 12.66 2.68
N ALA A 60 1.99 13.73 3.44
CA ALA A 60 2.94 14.03 4.53
C ALA A 60 2.94 12.93 5.58
N ASP A 61 1.79 12.32 5.85
CA ASP A 61 1.70 11.22 6.81
C ASP A 61 2.45 10.00 6.31
N LEU A 62 2.31 9.68 5.01
CA LEU A 62 3.02 8.54 4.42
C LEU A 62 4.54 8.70 4.53
N ALA A 63 5.03 9.91 4.34
CA ALA A 63 6.47 10.21 4.43
C ALA A 63 7.00 10.02 5.85
N LYS A 64 6.15 10.15 6.85
CA LYS A 64 6.52 10.08 8.27
C LYS A 64 6.33 8.70 8.91
N LEU A 65 5.73 7.75 8.20
CA LEU A 65 5.56 6.40 8.74
C LEU A 65 6.91 5.77 9.05
N GLU A 66 7.01 5.13 10.20
CA GLU A 66 8.24 4.52 10.66
C GLU A 66 8.14 2.99 10.58
N VAL A 67 9.26 2.31 10.80
CA VAL A 67 9.31 0.84 10.75
C VAL A 67 8.25 0.22 11.67
N HIS A 68 8.09 0.76 12.89
CA HIS A 68 7.10 0.20 13.82
C HIS A 68 5.66 0.35 13.33
N ASP A 69 5.36 1.38 12.53
CA ASP A 69 4.03 1.55 11.96
C ASP A 69 3.72 0.44 10.97
N PHE A 70 4.67 0.13 10.10
CA PHE A 70 4.50 -0.95 9.12
C PHE A 70 4.46 -2.32 9.81
N ARG A 71 5.26 -2.51 10.85
CA ARG A 71 5.23 -3.77 11.63
C ARG A 71 3.90 -3.95 12.34
N ALA A 72 3.31 -2.86 12.85
CA ALA A 72 1.97 -2.91 13.45
C ALA A 72 0.92 -3.37 12.44
N TYR A 73 1.02 -2.89 11.20
CA TYR A 73 0.13 -3.33 10.12
C TYR A 73 0.27 -4.83 9.86
N LEU A 74 1.51 -5.30 9.70
CA LEU A 74 1.77 -6.72 9.43
C LEU A 74 1.31 -7.60 10.60
N SER A 75 1.53 -7.15 11.83
CA SER A 75 1.07 -7.88 13.02
C SER A 75 -0.45 -7.99 13.07
N GLN A 76 -1.14 -6.92 12.73
CA GLN A 76 -2.61 -6.94 12.69
C GLN A 76 -3.11 -7.92 11.62
N ARG A 77 -2.46 -7.95 10.45
CA ARG A 77 -2.84 -8.87 9.39
C ARG A 77 -2.58 -10.32 9.80
N ALA A 78 -1.43 -10.58 10.41
CA ALA A 78 -1.09 -11.93 10.90
C ALA A 78 -2.08 -12.40 11.97
N ALA A 79 -2.51 -11.49 12.85
CA ALA A 79 -3.48 -11.81 13.91
C ALA A 79 -4.85 -12.19 13.36
N ARG A 80 -5.17 -11.77 12.14
CA ARG A 80 -6.43 -12.12 11.47
C ARG A 80 -6.33 -13.44 10.70
N HIS A 81 -5.31 -14.24 10.97
CA HIS A 81 -5.09 -15.57 10.37
C HIS A 81 -4.95 -15.55 8.85
N ILE A 82 -4.34 -14.49 8.32
CA ILE A 82 -4.02 -14.43 6.90
C ILE A 82 -2.85 -15.35 6.64
N ASP A 83 -2.91 -16.13 5.57
CA ASP A 83 -1.82 -17.05 5.26
C ASP A 83 -0.52 -16.32 4.90
N LYS A 84 0.60 -17.06 4.97
CA LYS A 84 1.93 -16.49 4.76
C LYS A 84 2.11 -15.91 3.34
N SER A 85 1.54 -16.57 2.34
CA SER A 85 1.69 -16.10 0.96
C SER A 85 0.92 -14.81 0.72
N SER A 86 -0.27 -14.66 1.29
CA SER A 86 -1.05 -13.42 1.21
C SER A 86 -0.35 -12.28 1.94
N LEU A 87 0.21 -12.57 3.13
CA LEU A 87 0.94 -11.58 3.90
C LEU A 87 2.19 -11.11 3.15
N ALA A 88 2.92 -12.04 2.53
CA ALA A 88 4.08 -11.73 1.71
C ALA A 88 3.70 -10.85 0.52
N ARG A 89 2.57 -11.15 -0.15
CA ARG A 89 2.08 -10.34 -1.25
C ARG A 89 1.70 -8.93 -0.79
N GLU A 90 1.03 -8.82 0.36
CA GLU A 90 0.66 -7.51 0.90
C GLU A 90 1.88 -6.65 1.19
N LEU A 91 2.93 -7.24 1.75
CA LEU A 91 4.19 -6.52 1.96
C LEU A 91 4.82 -6.11 0.63
N SER A 92 4.81 -7.00 -0.36
CA SER A 92 5.34 -6.71 -1.70
C SER A 92 4.56 -5.56 -2.36
N THR A 93 3.24 -5.53 -2.18
CA THR A 93 2.40 -4.46 -2.70
C THR A 93 2.82 -3.10 -2.10
N LEU A 94 3.00 -3.05 -0.78
CA LEU A 94 3.43 -1.82 -0.12
C LEU A 94 4.81 -1.38 -0.61
N LYS A 95 5.76 -2.30 -0.70
CA LYS A 95 7.10 -1.98 -1.20
C LYS A 95 7.05 -1.45 -2.63
N ASN A 96 6.23 -2.06 -3.47
CA ASN A 96 6.05 -1.63 -4.86
C ASN A 96 5.52 -0.20 -4.91
N PHE A 97 4.48 0.10 -4.16
CA PHE A 97 3.87 1.42 -4.15
C PHE A 97 4.86 2.49 -3.65
N PHE A 98 5.53 2.25 -2.53
CA PHE A 98 6.48 3.22 -1.97
C PHE A 98 7.72 3.38 -2.85
N LYS A 99 8.19 2.34 -3.52
CA LYS A 99 9.27 2.45 -4.50
C LYS A 99 8.85 3.31 -5.69
N TRP A 100 7.61 3.14 -6.15
CA TRP A 100 7.07 3.96 -7.23
C TRP A 100 7.03 5.44 -6.82
N LEU A 101 6.55 5.73 -5.62
CA LEU A 101 6.52 7.09 -5.10
C LEU A 101 7.94 7.71 -5.07
N ALA A 102 8.93 6.96 -4.64
CA ALA A 102 10.32 7.42 -4.60
C ALA A 102 10.90 7.60 -6.00
N ARG A 103 10.61 6.68 -6.91
CA ARG A 103 11.10 6.71 -8.29
C ARG A 103 10.69 8.00 -9.02
N TYR A 104 9.49 8.47 -8.76
CA TYR A 104 8.97 9.67 -9.40
C TYR A 104 9.08 10.92 -8.52
N ASP A 105 9.94 10.85 -7.49
CA ASP A 105 10.23 11.97 -6.59
C ASP A 105 8.99 12.58 -5.91
N ILE A 106 7.97 11.75 -5.66
CA ILE A 106 6.75 12.19 -5.00
C ILE A 106 6.97 12.27 -3.49
N LEU A 107 7.50 11.20 -2.91
CA LEU A 107 7.95 11.17 -1.52
C LEU A 107 8.93 10.02 -1.35
N ARG A 108 9.72 10.07 -0.27
CA ARG A 108 10.66 9.02 0.06
C ARG A 108 10.39 8.55 1.47
N ASN A 109 10.33 7.23 1.63
CA ASN A 109 10.23 6.60 2.93
C ASN A 109 10.96 5.27 2.91
N PRO A 110 12.19 5.21 3.47
CA PRO A 110 12.99 3.98 3.42
C PRO A 110 12.60 2.92 4.45
N ALA A 111 11.62 3.21 5.31
CA ALA A 111 11.28 2.31 6.42
C ALA A 111 10.95 0.89 5.96
N LEU A 112 10.24 0.74 4.84
CA LEU A 112 9.88 -0.58 4.33
C LEU A 112 11.06 -1.40 3.84
N SER A 113 12.19 -0.75 3.51
CA SER A 113 13.35 -1.46 2.96
C SER A 113 14.00 -2.41 3.96
N VAL A 114 13.80 -2.19 5.26
CA VAL A 114 14.38 -3.04 6.30
C VAL A 114 13.44 -4.15 6.76
N ILE A 115 12.22 -4.15 6.26
CA ILE A 115 11.22 -5.16 6.65
C ILE A 115 11.27 -6.32 5.67
N ARG A 116 11.43 -7.52 6.22
CA ARG A 116 11.50 -8.75 5.43
C ARG A 116 10.25 -9.59 5.65
N THR A 117 9.93 -10.40 4.66
CA THR A 117 8.84 -11.36 4.76
C THR A 117 9.19 -12.39 5.85
N PRO A 118 8.24 -12.71 6.74
CA PRO A 118 8.44 -13.73 7.76
C PRO A 118 8.70 -15.10 7.15
#